data_47add0c0c085de7e90690d680d809436
#
_entry.id   47add0c0c085de7e90690d680d809436
#
_cell.length_a   1.000
_cell.length_b   1.000
_cell.length_c   1.000
_cell.angle_alpha   90.00
_cell.angle_beta   90.00
_cell.angle_gamma   90.00
#
_symmetry.space_group_name_H-M   'P 1'
#
loop_
_entity.id
_entity.type
_entity.pdbx_description
1 polymer ?
#
loop_
_entity_poly.entity_id
_entity_poly.type
_entity_poly.pdbx_seq_one_letter_code
_entity_poly.pdbx_strand_id
1 'polypeptide(L)'
;DAPPGPKGISLFVTPKFKVGQDGVMGERNALHCGALEHKLGIHGSSTCVMNFDGAQGWLVGEPHKGLQAMFVMMNSARLGVGIQGLSQSERATQGP
;
A
#
# COMPACT_ATOMS: atom_id res chain seq x y z
N ASP A 1 -10.33 -20.77 -5.06
CA ASP A 1 -9.27 -21.76 -4.82
C ASP A 1 -8.20 -21.27 -3.85
N ALA A 2 -8.29 -20.02 -3.40
CA ALA A 2 -7.31 -19.48 -2.44
C ALA A 2 -7.57 -20.05 -1.04
N PRO A 3 -6.49 -20.35 -0.27
CA PRO A 3 -6.68 -20.71 1.13
C PRO A 3 -7.33 -19.56 1.90
N PRO A 4 -8.09 -19.84 2.95
CA PRO A 4 -8.72 -18.78 3.73
C PRO A 4 -7.69 -17.99 4.56
N GLY A 5 -7.99 -16.71 4.81
CA GLY A 5 -7.19 -15.85 5.65
C GLY A 5 -5.92 -15.34 4.98
N PRO A 6 -4.90 -14.94 5.76
CA PRO A 6 -3.70 -14.32 5.22
C PRO A 6 -2.92 -15.17 4.22
N LYS A 7 -3.07 -16.49 4.29
CA LYS A 7 -2.38 -17.41 3.39
C LYS A 7 -2.99 -17.41 1.97
N GLY A 8 -4.13 -16.77 1.79
CA GLY A 8 -4.79 -16.67 0.49
C GLY A 8 -4.61 -15.33 -0.22
N ILE A 9 -3.83 -14.42 0.37
CA ILE A 9 -3.65 -13.07 -0.18
C ILE A 9 -2.64 -13.08 -1.30
N SER A 10 -2.97 -12.37 -2.38
CA SER A 10 -2.05 -12.14 -3.51
C SER A 10 -1.79 -10.64 -3.63
N LEU A 11 -0.63 -10.29 -4.16
CA LEU A 11 -0.22 -8.90 -4.34
C LEU A 11 -0.36 -8.50 -5.80
N PHE A 12 -0.98 -7.35 -6.05
CA PHE A 12 -1.19 -6.82 -7.39
C PHE A 12 -0.73 -5.37 -7.47
N VAL A 13 -0.20 -5.00 -8.63
CA VAL A 13 0.00 -3.60 -8.99
C VAL A 13 -1.20 -3.18 -9.84
N THR A 14 -1.90 -2.16 -9.38
CA THR A 14 -3.11 -1.67 -10.04
C THR A 14 -2.97 -0.18 -10.29
N PRO A 15 -2.70 0.24 -11.54
CA PRO A 15 -2.50 1.65 -11.82
C PRO A 15 -3.82 2.42 -11.89
N LYS A 16 -3.76 3.70 -11.57
CA LYS A 16 -4.93 4.59 -11.68
C LYS A 16 -5.35 4.79 -13.15
N PHE A 17 -4.37 4.89 -14.03
CA PHE A 17 -4.60 4.96 -15.48
C PHE A 17 -3.90 3.77 -16.12
N LYS A 18 -4.58 3.14 -17.09
CA LYS A 18 -4.00 2.02 -17.82
C LYS A 18 -2.81 2.53 -18.64
N VAL A 19 -1.71 1.76 -18.60
CA VAL A 19 -0.49 2.11 -19.30
C VAL A 19 -0.31 1.17 -20.47
N GLY A 20 -0.08 1.72 -21.67
CA GLY A 20 0.20 0.94 -22.86
C GLY A 20 1.61 0.38 -22.87
N GLN A 21 1.91 -0.49 -23.85
CA GLN A 21 3.23 -1.10 -23.99
C GLN A 21 4.32 -0.05 -24.26
N ASP A 22 3.95 1.08 -24.80
CA ASP A 22 4.84 2.20 -25.06
C ASP A 22 5.06 3.11 -23.85
N GLY A 23 4.45 2.78 -22.73
CA GLY A 23 4.55 3.57 -21.50
C GLY A 23 3.64 4.79 -21.47
N VAL A 24 2.81 4.98 -22.48
CA VAL A 24 1.90 6.12 -22.54
C VAL A 24 0.67 5.85 -21.68
N MET A 25 0.26 6.85 -20.90
CA MET A 25 -0.93 6.80 -20.07
C MET A 25 -2.18 6.72 -20.94
N GLY A 26 -3.00 5.68 -20.70
CA GLY A 26 -4.24 5.47 -21.43
C GLY A 26 -5.47 5.90 -20.64
N GLU A 27 -6.56 5.13 -20.78
CA GLU A 27 -7.81 5.43 -20.11
C GLU A 27 -7.75 5.11 -18.62
N ARG A 28 -8.69 5.70 -17.88
CA ARG A 28 -8.79 5.51 -16.44
C ARG A 28 -9.12 4.06 -16.09
N ASN A 29 -8.38 3.47 -15.15
CA ASN A 29 -8.71 2.15 -14.65
C ASN A 29 -9.95 2.21 -13.73
N ALA A 30 -10.65 1.09 -13.60
CA ALA A 30 -11.93 1.04 -12.91
C ALA A 30 -11.74 0.88 -11.39
N LEU A 31 -11.16 1.89 -10.78
CA LEU A 31 -11.00 1.96 -9.33
C LEU A 31 -11.21 3.40 -8.86
N HIS A 32 -11.67 3.54 -7.64
CA HIS A 32 -11.85 4.88 -7.07
C HIS A 32 -11.78 4.83 -5.55
N CYS A 33 -11.50 5.99 -4.95
CA CYS A 33 -11.50 6.16 -3.52
C CYS A 33 -12.94 6.34 -3.04
N GLY A 34 -13.42 5.43 -2.19
CA GLY A 34 -14.76 5.50 -1.64
C GLY A 34 -14.86 6.34 -0.39
N ALA A 35 -13.80 6.34 0.41
CA ALA A 35 -13.79 7.09 1.67
C ALA A 35 -12.35 7.32 2.12
N LEU A 36 -12.16 8.38 2.90
CA LEU A 36 -10.89 8.69 3.56
C LEU A 36 -11.05 8.43 5.05
N GLU A 37 -9.99 7.89 5.66
CA GLU A 37 -9.98 7.68 7.09
C GLU A 37 -9.31 8.83 7.81
N HIS A 38 -9.90 9.24 8.92
CA HIS A 38 -9.31 10.17 9.85
C HIS A 38 -8.34 9.44 10.77
N LYS A 39 -7.13 9.97 10.88
CA LYS A 39 -6.09 9.35 11.69
C LYS A 39 -5.61 10.33 12.76
N LEU A 40 -4.91 9.81 13.74
CA LEU A 40 -4.34 10.63 14.81
C LEU A 40 -3.22 11.56 14.29
N GLY A 41 -2.55 11.15 13.20
CA GLY A 41 -1.49 11.93 12.58
C GLY A 41 -1.30 11.51 11.14
N ILE A 42 -0.25 12.07 10.52
CA ILE A 42 0.14 11.76 9.12
C ILE A 42 -1.03 12.07 8.16
N HIS A 43 -1.59 13.28 8.30
CA HIS A 43 -2.77 13.67 7.52
C HIS A 43 -2.47 13.87 6.04
N GLY A 44 -1.21 14.14 5.69
CA GLY A 44 -0.81 14.31 4.30
C GLY A 44 -0.70 13.02 3.51
N SER A 45 -0.69 11.88 4.20
CA SER A 45 -0.69 10.56 3.57
C SER A 45 -2.07 9.94 3.79
N SER A 46 -2.87 9.91 2.74
CA SER A 46 -4.25 9.46 2.84
C SER A 46 -4.35 7.96 3.06
N THR A 47 -5.28 7.55 3.92
CA THR A 47 -5.69 6.17 4.08
C THR A 47 -7.11 6.06 3.57
N CYS A 48 -7.34 5.20 2.60
CA CYS A 48 -8.57 5.20 1.82
C CYS A 48 -9.24 3.84 1.82
N VAL A 49 -10.57 3.87 1.70
CA VAL A 49 -11.31 2.69 1.26
C VAL A 49 -11.31 2.74 -0.26
N MET A 50 -10.64 1.78 -0.88
CA MET A 50 -10.54 1.72 -2.35
C MET A 50 -11.59 0.77 -2.89
N ASN A 51 -12.29 1.20 -3.92
CA ASN A 51 -13.29 0.40 -4.60
C ASN A 51 -12.79 0.02 -5.98
N PHE A 52 -12.82 -1.28 -6.28
CA PHE A 52 -12.40 -1.82 -7.56
C PHE A 52 -13.63 -2.39 -8.27
N ASP A 53 -13.90 -1.91 -9.46
CA ASP A 53 -15.08 -2.32 -10.24
C ASP A 53 -14.61 -2.86 -11.59
N GLY A 54 -14.03 -4.06 -11.55
CA GLY A 54 -13.44 -4.67 -12.72
C GLY A 54 -12.10 -4.05 -13.11
N ALA A 55 -11.37 -3.48 -12.14
CA ALA A 55 -10.09 -2.84 -12.40
C ALA A 55 -9.04 -3.84 -12.87
N GLN A 56 -8.18 -3.40 -13.78
CA GLN A 56 -7.08 -4.20 -14.29
C GLN A 56 -5.86 -4.06 -13.38
N GLY A 57 -5.26 -5.18 -13.03
CA GLY A 57 -4.05 -5.21 -12.22
C GLY A 57 -3.12 -6.32 -12.68
N TRP A 58 -1.88 -6.25 -12.23
CA TRP A 58 -0.87 -7.25 -12.56
C TRP A 58 -0.38 -7.92 -11.28
N LEU A 59 -0.34 -9.25 -11.32
CA LEU A 59 0.11 -10.05 -10.18
C LEU A 59 1.61 -9.82 -9.95
N VAL A 60 1.96 -9.59 -8.69
CA VAL A 60 3.36 -9.46 -8.26
C VAL A 60 3.73 -10.70 -7.47
N GLY A 61 4.71 -11.45 -7.97
CA GLY A 61 5.11 -12.71 -7.34
C GLY A 61 4.16 -13.83 -7.65
N GLU A 62 4.10 -14.82 -6.77
CA GLU A 62 3.26 -15.99 -6.93
C GLU A 62 1.87 -15.76 -6.34
N PRO A 63 0.83 -16.41 -6.90
CA PRO A 63 -0.50 -16.38 -6.30
C PRO A 63 -0.46 -16.89 -4.86
N HIS A 64 -1.22 -16.25 -3.99
CA HIS A 64 -1.34 -16.60 -2.57
C HIS A 64 -0.05 -16.41 -1.76
N LYS A 65 0.93 -15.71 -2.32
CA LYS A 65 2.19 -15.36 -1.65
C LYS A 65 2.34 -13.85 -1.49
N GLY A 66 1.23 -13.12 -1.54
CA GLY A 66 1.25 -11.66 -1.50
C GLY A 66 1.77 -11.08 -0.20
N LEU A 67 1.40 -11.68 0.92
CA LEU A 67 1.85 -11.22 2.24
C LEU A 67 3.37 -11.37 2.37
N GLN A 68 3.90 -12.51 1.90
CA GLN A 68 5.35 -12.75 1.89
C GLN A 68 6.09 -11.72 1.03
N ALA A 69 5.54 -11.40 -0.15
CA ALA A 69 6.11 -10.39 -1.03
C ALA A 69 6.06 -8.99 -0.38
N MET A 70 4.96 -8.69 0.30
CA MET A 70 4.80 -7.39 0.98
C MET A 70 5.79 -7.22 2.13
N PHE A 71 6.16 -8.29 2.81
CA PHE A 71 7.11 -8.21 3.92
C PHE A 71 8.49 -7.73 3.50
N VAL A 72 8.87 -7.88 2.24
CA VAL A 72 10.12 -7.31 1.73
C VAL A 72 10.12 -5.80 1.93
N MET A 73 9.01 -5.15 1.63
CA MET A 73 8.83 -3.72 1.85
C MET A 73 8.65 -3.39 3.34
N MET A 74 7.88 -4.19 4.05
CA MET A 74 7.58 -3.95 5.46
C MET A 74 8.80 -4.05 6.35
N ASN A 75 9.76 -4.92 6.03
CA ASN A 75 10.99 -5.02 6.81
C ASN A 75 11.78 -3.71 6.80
N SER A 76 11.83 -3.04 5.65
CA SER A 76 12.45 -1.71 5.56
C SER A 76 11.62 -0.66 6.30
N ALA A 77 10.31 -0.71 6.16
CA ALA A 77 9.41 0.24 6.81
C ALA A 77 9.47 0.13 8.34
N ARG A 78 9.60 -1.10 8.87
CA ARG A 78 9.72 -1.31 10.32
C ARG A 78 10.95 -0.62 10.90
N LEU A 79 12.07 -0.71 10.20
CA LEU A 79 13.28 -0.01 10.62
C LEU A 79 13.08 1.51 10.59
N GLY A 80 12.45 2.02 9.53
CA GLY A 80 12.14 3.44 9.41
C GLY A 80 11.24 3.96 10.52
N VAL A 81 10.19 3.20 10.85
CA VAL A 81 9.28 3.57 11.93
C VAL A 81 9.98 3.52 13.28
N GLY A 82 10.87 2.55 13.49
CA GLY A 82 11.68 2.49 14.71
C GLY A 82 12.56 3.72 14.88
N ILE A 83 13.20 4.17 13.80
CA ILE A 83 14.01 5.40 13.80
C ILE A 83 13.13 6.62 14.07
N GLN A 84 11.94 6.65 13.51
CA GLN A 84 11.00 7.74 13.74
C GLN A 84 10.61 7.82 15.23
N GLY A 85 10.37 6.68 15.87
CA GLY A 85 10.09 6.63 17.30
C GLY A 85 11.26 7.13 18.13
N LEU A 86 12.47 6.75 17.79
CA LEU A 86 13.68 7.23 18.45
C LEU A 86 13.82 8.74 18.30
N SER A 87 13.61 9.26 17.10
CA SER A 87 13.73 10.69 16.82
C SER A 87 12.71 11.50 17.62
N GLN A 88 11.48 11.05 17.72
CA GLN A 88 10.45 11.72 18.49
C GLN A 88 10.74 11.67 19.99
N SER A 89 11.25 10.54 20.47
CA SER A 89 11.65 10.42 21.88
C SER A 89 12.78 11.37 22.22
N GLU A 90 13.76 11.49 21.35
CA GLU A 90 14.90 12.39 21.52
C GLU A 90 14.42 13.85 21.58
N ARG A 91 13.55 14.24 20.67
CA ARG A 91 13.01 15.60 20.67
C ARG A 91 12.20 15.88 21.93
N ALA A 92 11.40 14.95 22.39
CA ALA A 92 10.61 15.10 23.59
C ALA A 92 11.47 15.21 24.84
N THR A 93 12.59 14.45 24.88
CA THR A 93 13.51 14.47 26.01
C THR A 93 14.30 15.76 26.10
N GLN A 94 14.78 16.27 24.96
CA GLN A 94 15.57 17.50 24.94
C GLN A 94 14.70 18.76 25.07
N GLY A 95 13.42 18.61 24.86
CA GLY A 95 12.44 19.63 25.12
C GLY A 95 12.47 20.82 24.20
N PRO A 96 11.56 21.76 24.40
CA PRO A 96 11.53 23.01 23.66
C PRO A 96 12.63 23.96 24.10
#